data_3fb88dae906345c8a2745d637b75a2f2
#
_entry.id   3fb88dae906345c8a2745d637b75a2f2
#
_cell.length_a   1.000
_cell.length_b   1.000
_cell.length_c   1.000
_cell.angle_alpha   90.00
_cell.angle_beta   90.00
_cell.angle_gamma   90.00
#
_symmetry.space_group_name_H-M   'P 1'
#
loop_
_entity.id
_entity.type
_entity.pdbx_description
1 polymer ?
#
loop_
_entity_poly.entity_id
_entity_poly.type
_entity_poly.pdbx_seq_one_letter_code
_entity_poly.pdbx_strand_id
1 'polypeptide(L)'
;MTRVAKAVYAVLATLLLAAPAPAVTASASPGPVRAAPTAPAPAPTPQVRPTPRAPGVRGLEIAVPAYVWANDPMLVDLTATGPAASVVVLNPGNGDSPFDASWRARADALRTGTTATGERTKVLGYVHTDHGNRDLAAVKASVDNYLKPADGGDGRLHVDGIFFDVVSRDCGPGNATRDHYAELRRYVQDTMEAVAPGAADLVVNNPGTAIADCYLEPGHRTADVFVTFEDTYAAYAGGGWLGGNVFNALTGYRSGAELDPSGTAFWHLVHDVPDVAAMRTTLRTAFERGAGYAYATSTRMPNPWNAQPSWKYRPQTAYASGLG
;
A
#
# COMPACT_ATOMS: atom_id res chain seq x y z
N MET A 1 28.56 -28.72 33.24
CA MET A 1 29.69 -28.65 32.25
C MET A 1 29.09 -28.81 30.88
N THR A 2 28.77 -27.71 30.19
CA THR A 2 28.15 -27.74 28.87
C THR A 2 28.95 -26.82 27.97
N ARG A 3 29.54 -27.36 26.92
CA ARG A 3 30.41 -26.67 25.98
C ARG A 3 29.59 -25.84 25.00
N VAL A 4 29.91 -24.56 24.91
CA VAL A 4 29.39 -23.62 23.90
C VAL A 4 30.26 -23.76 22.65
N ALA A 5 29.69 -24.11 21.53
CA ALA A 5 30.34 -24.12 20.22
C ALA A 5 30.28 -22.73 19.60
N LYS A 6 31.44 -22.14 19.34
CA LYS A 6 31.59 -20.88 18.57
C LYS A 6 31.68 -21.22 17.09
N ALA A 7 30.80 -20.71 16.27
CA ALA A 7 30.89 -20.73 14.82
C ALA A 7 31.84 -19.62 14.36
N VAL A 8 32.90 -20.00 13.63
CA VAL A 8 33.87 -19.10 13.01
C VAL A 8 33.45 -18.92 11.54
N TYR A 9 33.14 -17.71 11.13
CA TYR A 9 32.95 -17.37 9.74
C TYR A 9 34.31 -17.03 9.10
N ALA A 10 34.71 -17.82 8.11
CA ALA A 10 35.90 -17.57 7.30
C ALA A 10 35.55 -16.61 6.16
N VAL A 11 36.26 -15.49 6.10
CA VAL A 11 36.18 -14.52 5.01
C VAL A 11 37.20 -14.96 3.94
N LEU A 12 36.72 -15.33 2.75
CA LEU A 12 37.58 -15.55 1.57
C LEU A 12 37.85 -14.20 0.91
N ALA A 13 39.09 -13.75 0.97
CA ALA A 13 39.59 -12.63 0.18
C ALA A 13 40.00 -13.13 -1.21
N THR A 14 39.34 -12.65 -2.26
CA THR A 14 39.72 -12.92 -3.65
C THR A 14 40.69 -11.83 -4.13
N LEU A 15 41.92 -12.24 -4.43
CA LEU A 15 42.94 -11.40 -5.10
C LEU A 15 42.52 -11.20 -6.57
N LEU A 16 42.31 -9.94 -6.96
CA LEU A 16 42.21 -9.54 -8.36
C LEU A 16 43.62 -9.19 -8.88
N LEU A 17 44.13 -10.00 -9.84
CA LEU A 17 45.31 -9.65 -10.63
C LEU A 17 44.96 -8.52 -11.61
N ALA A 18 45.73 -7.45 -11.55
CA ALA A 18 45.65 -6.33 -12.49
C ALA A 18 46.35 -6.71 -13.82
N ALA A 19 45.65 -6.58 -14.93
CA ALA A 19 46.22 -6.68 -16.28
C ALA A 19 46.77 -5.28 -16.71
N PRO A 20 47.84 -5.24 -17.54
CA PRO A 20 48.45 -3.98 -17.97
C PRO A 20 47.58 -3.27 -19.03
N ALA A 21 47.50 -1.96 -18.93
CA ALA A 21 46.77 -1.09 -19.84
C ALA A 21 47.47 -0.99 -21.22
N PRO A 22 46.71 -0.93 -22.33
CA PRO A 22 47.28 -0.66 -23.66
C PRO A 22 47.67 0.81 -23.83
N ALA A 23 48.73 1.05 -24.58
CA ALA A 23 49.26 2.37 -24.91
C ALA A 23 48.27 3.22 -25.73
N VAL A 24 48.08 4.43 -25.31
CA VAL A 24 47.22 5.42 -26.01
C VAL A 24 48.04 6.07 -27.12
N THR A 25 47.67 5.83 -28.36
CA THR A 25 48.14 6.61 -29.53
C THR A 25 47.39 7.93 -29.58
N ALA A 26 48.10 9.04 -29.63
CA ALA A 26 47.56 10.36 -29.77
C ALA A 26 46.87 10.56 -31.14
N SER A 27 45.57 10.74 -31.14
CA SER A 27 44.80 11.16 -32.32
C SER A 27 44.67 12.69 -32.37
N ALA A 28 44.84 13.26 -33.57
CA ALA A 28 44.74 14.68 -33.88
C ALA A 28 43.41 15.27 -33.50
N SER A 29 43.40 16.50 -32.97
CA SER A 29 42.19 17.29 -32.63
C SER A 29 41.35 17.55 -33.87
N PRO A 30 40.05 17.25 -33.84
CA PRO A 30 39.11 17.77 -34.84
C PRO A 30 38.80 19.23 -34.59
N GLY A 31 38.75 20.01 -35.69
CA GLY A 31 38.38 21.43 -35.68
C GLY A 31 36.95 21.69 -35.14
N PRO A 32 36.59 22.96 -34.90
CA PRO A 32 35.34 23.32 -34.27
C PRO A 32 34.11 22.88 -35.08
N VAL A 33 33.35 21.95 -34.57
CA VAL A 33 32.07 21.56 -35.12
C VAL A 33 31.04 22.65 -34.78
N ARG A 34 30.48 23.28 -35.80
CA ARG A 34 29.41 24.26 -35.71
C ARG A 34 28.19 23.57 -35.08
N ALA A 35 27.78 24.02 -33.91
CA ALA A 35 26.58 23.49 -33.23
C ALA A 35 25.35 23.66 -34.10
N ALA A 36 24.61 22.59 -34.33
CA ALA A 36 23.32 22.62 -34.95
C ALA A 36 22.31 23.36 -34.05
N PRO A 37 21.33 24.09 -34.61
CA PRO A 37 20.33 24.78 -33.82
C PRO A 37 19.54 23.77 -33.02
N THR A 38 19.48 23.97 -31.70
CA THR A 38 18.68 23.16 -30.76
C THR A 38 17.20 23.36 -31.11
N ALA A 39 16.50 22.29 -31.40
CA ALA A 39 15.06 22.34 -31.59
C ALA A 39 14.38 22.91 -30.33
N PRO A 40 13.34 23.77 -30.47
CA PRO A 40 12.64 24.30 -29.31
C PRO A 40 12.03 23.15 -28.49
N ALA A 41 12.15 23.27 -27.16
CA ALA A 41 11.54 22.33 -26.24
C ALA A 41 10.02 22.24 -26.52
N PRO A 42 9.44 21.05 -26.48
CA PRO A 42 7.99 20.91 -26.65
C PRO A 42 7.26 21.73 -25.59
N ALA A 43 6.23 22.46 -26.03
CA ALA A 43 5.40 23.27 -25.17
C ALA A 43 4.81 22.37 -24.04
N PRO A 44 4.73 22.89 -22.79
CA PRO A 44 4.14 22.13 -21.71
C PRO A 44 2.70 21.76 -22.07
N THR A 45 2.39 20.48 -22.01
CA THR A 45 1.04 19.97 -22.22
C THR A 45 0.09 20.70 -21.25
N PRO A 46 -1.07 21.21 -21.70
CA PRO A 46 -2.02 21.86 -20.83
C PRO A 46 -2.36 20.94 -19.65
N GLN A 47 -2.06 21.38 -18.43
CA GLN A 47 -2.49 20.65 -17.25
C GLN A 47 -4.02 20.81 -17.14
N VAL A 48 -4.74 19.74 -17.47
CA VAL A 48 -6.17 19.68 -17.20
C VAL A 48 -6.31 19.79 -15.67
N ARG A 49 -6.91 20.87 -15.19
CA ARG A 49 -7.27 21.00 -13.78
C ARG A 49 -8.32 19.93 -13.48
N PRO A 50 -8.11 19.05 -12.48
CA PRO A 50 -9.15 18.12 -12.09
C PRO A 50 -10.41 18.89 -11.72
N THR A 51 -11.54 18.46 -12.25
CA THR A 51 -12.84 19.03 -11.86
C THR A 51 -13.16 18.55 -10.46
N PRO A 52 -13.60 19.42 -9.52
CA PRO A 52 -14.01 18.97 -8.22
C PRO A 52 -15.12 17.93 -8.33
N ARG A 53 -14.97 16.84 -7.59
CA ARG A 53 -15.96 15.75 -7.53
C ARG A 53 -17.27 16.21 -6.91
N ALA A 54 -18.38 15.71 -7.45
CA ALA A 54 -19.68 15.87 -6.80
C ALA A 54 -19.70 15.10 -5.46
N PRO A 55 -20.34 15.63 -4.41
CA PRO A 55 -20.47 14.93 -3.14
C PRO A 55 -21.07 13.53 -3.32
N GLY A 56 -20.48 12.54 -2.65
CA GLY A 56 -20.96 11.15 -2.69
C GLY A 56 -20.45 10.30 -3.86
N VAL A 57 -19.74 10.87 -4.84
CA VAL A 57 -19.12 10.08 -5.92
C VAL A 57 -17.72 9.67 -5.49
N ARG A 58 -17.46 8.36 -5.40
CA ARG A 58 -16.11 7.83 -5.16
C ARG A 58 -15.23 8.07 -6.38
N GLY A 59 -14.09 8.71 -6.17
CA GLY A 59 -12.97 8.76 -7.07
C GLY A 59 -11.75 8.14 -6.40
N LEU A 60 -10.55 8.63 -6.72
CA LEU A 60 -9.35 8.20 -6.04
C LEU A 60 -9.32 8.73 -4.60
N GLU A 61 -9.09 7.85 -3.64
CA GLU A 61 -8.91 8.17 -2.23
C GLU A 61 -7.50 7.85 -1.77
N ILE A 62 -7.00 8.55 -0.75
CA ILE A 62 -5.67 8.28 -0.18
C ILE A 62 -5.81 7.31 0.97
N ALA A 63 -5.10 6.18 0.86
CA ALA A 63 -5.00 5.17 1.90
C ALA A 63 -3.53 4.97 2.28
N VAL A 64 -3.18 5.04 3.57
CA VAL A 64 -1.81 5.17 4.06
C VAL A 64 -1.42 4.00 4.94
N PRO A 65 -0.47 3.14 4.53
CA PRO A 65 0.21 2.25 5.47
C PRO A 65 1.14 3.09 6.37
N ALA A 66 0.99 2.98 7.68
CA ALA A 66 1.72 3.77 8.66
C ALA A 66 2.42 2.85 9.67
N TYR A 67 3.60 2.31 9.27
CA TYR A 67 4.33 1.32 10.05
C TYR A 67 5.31 1.98 11.01
N VAL A 68 4.77 2.80 11.90
CA VAL A 68 5.46 3.57 12.93
C VAL A 68 4.80 3.35 14.29
N TRP A 69 5.40 3.82 15.37
CA TRP A 69 4.83 3.73 16.72
C TRP A 69 3.61 4.64 16.91
N ALA A 70 2.71 4.30 17.83
CA ALA A 70 1.47 5.03 18.08
C ALA A 70 1.64 6.54 18.33
N ASN A 71 2.77 6.95 18.92
CA ASN A 71 3.07 8.34 19.23
C ASN A 71 3.99 9.02 18.20
N ASP A 72 4.24 8.38 17.05
CA ASP A 72 5.10 8.94 16.02
C ASP A 72 4.52 10.24 15.43
N PRO A 73 5.36 11.26 15.17
CA PRO A 73 4.93 12.51 14.53
C PRO A 73 4.20 12.30 13.18
N MET A 74 4.53 11.25 12.44
CA MET A 74 3.85 10.88 11.21
C MET A 74 2.34 10.69 11.43
N LEU A 75 1.93 9.99 12.48
CA LEU A 75 0.52 9.78 12.81
C LEU A 75 -0.15 11.05 13.36
N VAL A 76 0.61 11.92 14.04
CA VAL A 76 0.12 13.24 14.46
C VAL A 76 -0.21 14.11 13.25
N ASP A 77 0.69 14.17 12.28
CA ASP A 77 0.49 14.93 11.04
C ASP A 77 -0.66 14.36 10.19
N LEU A 78 -0.82 13.03 10.13
CA LEU A 78 -1.97 12.40 9.49
C LEU A 78 -3.30 12.82 10.13
N THR A 79 -3.36 12.83 11.46
CA THR A 79 -4.55 13.27 12.20
C THR A 79 -4.92 14.72 11.91
N ALA A 80 -3.92 15.59 11.73
CA ALA A 80 -4.12 17.02 11.45
C ALA A 80 -4.36 17.36 9.97
N THR A 81 -4.26 16.35 9.07
CA THR A 81 -4.37 16.57 7.62
C THR A 81 -5.82 16.77 7.20
N GLY A 82 -6.10 17.81 6.41
CA GLY A 82 -7.38 18.07 5.80
C GLY A 82 -7.29 18.41 4.30
N PRO A 83 -8.07 17.73 3.40
CA PRO A 83 -8.93 16.59 3.70
C PRO A 83 -8.13 15.41 4.22
N ALA A 84 -8.74 14.59 5.08
CA ALA A 84 -8.07 13.46 5.71
C ALA A 84 -7.83 12.29 4.72
N ALA A 85 -6.88 11.42 5.05
CA ALA A 85 -6.77 10.13 4.39
C ALA A 85 -8.02 9.27 4.66
N SER A 86 -8.46 8.52 3.66
CA SER A 86 -9.66 7.68 3.79
C SER A 86 -9.41 6.42 4.61
N VAL A 87 -8.20 5.88 4.52
CA VAL A 87 -7.77 4.69 5.27
C VAL A 87 -6.37 4.92 5.85
N VAL A 88 -6.16 4.48 7.08
CA VAL A 88 -4.83 4.40 7.72
C VAL A 88 -4.64 3.01 8.31
N VAL A 89 -3.51 2.36 8.00
CA VAL A 89 -3.16 1.04 8.55
C VAL A 89 -2.17 1.21 9.68
N LEU A 90 -2.48 0.69 10.86
CA LEU A 90 -1.62 0.69 12.04
C LEU A 90 -1.00 -0.69 12.24
N ASN A 91 0.33 -0.73 12.47
CA ASN A 91 1.10 -1.97 12.56
C ASN A 91 1.83 -2.15 13.90
N PRO A 92 1.17 -2.53 14.98
CA PRO A 92 1.82 -2.95 16.23
C PRO A 92 2.42 -4.36 16.08
N GLY A 93 3.75 -4.44 15.82
CA GLY A 93 4.49 -5.70 15.84
C GLY A 93 3.97 -6.76 14.85
N ASN A 94 3.66 -6.37 13.62
CA ASN A 94 3.10 -7.24 12.57
C ASN A 94 1.75 -7.89 12.94
N GLY A 95 1.00 -7.25 13.84
CA GLY A 95 -0.28 -7.73 14.35
C GLY A 95 -0.16 -8.61 15.60
N ASP A 96 1.06 -8.97 16.01
CA ASP A 96 1.30 -9.88 17.15
C ASP A 96 1.48 -9.16 18.49
N SER A 97 1.58 -7.83 18.46
CA SER A 97 1.62 -7.01 19.68
C SER A 97 0.22 -6.58 20.13
N PRO A 98 -0.02 -6.42 21.43
CA PRO A 98 -1.29 -5.90 21.92
C PRO A 98 -1.65 -4.54 21.35
N PHE A 99 -2.90 -4.35 20.97
CA PHE A 99 -3.46 -3.05 20.61
C PHE A 99 -3.86 -2.29 21.87
N ASP A 100 -2.84 -1.80 22.58
CA ASP A 100 -2.95 -1.19 23.90
C ASP A 100 -3.65 0.19 23.89
N ALA A 101 -3.76 0.81 25.05
CA ALA A 101 -4.43 2.10 25.21
C ALA A 101 -3.81 3.21 24.36
N SER A 102 -2.50 3.18 24.08
CA SER A 102 -1.84 4.20 23.25
C SER A 102 -2.22 4.05 21.77
N TRP A 103 -2.29 2.82 21.29
CA TRP A 103 -2.76 2.51 19.94
C TRP A 103 -4.24 2.85 19.77
N ARG A 104 -5.10 2.49 20.75
CA ARG A 104 -6.53 2.81 20.73
C ARG A 104 -6.77 4.32 20.68
N ALA A 105 -6.08 5.09 21.53
CA ALA A 105 -6.17 6.55 21.52
C ALA A 105 -5.73 7.15 20.17
N ARG A 106 -4.68 6.61 19.55
CA ARG A 106 -4.24 7.05 18.23
C ARG A 106 -5.27 6.72 17.15
N ALA A 107 -5.81 5.52 17.16
CA ALA A 107 -6.85 5.09 16.22
C ALA A 107 -8.08 6.00 16.33
N ASP A 108 -8.56 6.29 17.53
CA ASP A 108 -9.69 7.19 17.76
C ASP A 108 -9.40 8.61 17.26
N ALA A 109 -8.20 9.13 17.49
CA ALA A 109 -7.80 10.44 16.98
C ALA A 109 -7.80 10.47 15.43
N LEU A 110 -7.28 9.47 14.75
CA LEU A 110 -7.30 9.37 13.28
C LEU A 110 -8.74 9.31 12.75
N ARG A 111 -9.63 8.59 13.43
CA ARG A 111 -11.05 8.45 13.05
C ARG A 111 -11.85 9.74 13.15
N THR A 112 -11.32 10.80 13.76
CA THR A 112 -11.95 12.14 13.73
C THR A 112 -11.76 12.88 12.41
N GLY A 113 -10.82 12.40 11.55
CA GLY A 113 -10.52 13.01 10.26
C GLY A 113 -11.71 12.94 9.31
N THR A 114 -11.93 14.01 8.54
CA THR A 114 -12.98 14.08 7.50
C THR A 114 -12.33 14.06 6.13
N THR A 115 -12.68 13.07 5.34
CA THR A 115 -12.20 12.88 3.95
C THR A 115 -12.85 13.90 3.01
N ALA A 116 -12.37 13.95 1.78
CA ALA A 116 -12.96 14.81 0.74
C ALA A 116 -14.42 14.43 0.39
N THR A 117 -14.82 13.19 0.66
CA THR A 117 -16.21 12.72 0.45
C THR A 117 -17.14 13.01 1.63
N GLY A 118 -16.60 13.57 2.73
CA GLY A 118 -17.35 13.81 3.96
C GLY A 118 -17.42 12.59 4.89
N GLU A 119 -16.85 11.45 4.50
CA GLU A 119 -16.73 10.28 5.36
C GLU A 119 -15.60 10.47 6.39
N ARG A 120 -15.63 9.72 7.49
CA ARG A 120 -14.51 9.70 8.43
C ARG A 120 -13.38 8.80 7.93
N THR A 121 -12.16 9.05 8.39
CA THR A 121 -11.04 8.15 8.23
C THR A 121 -11.37 6.78 8.81
N LYS A 122 -11.08 5.70 8.05
CA LYS A 122 -11.12 4.31 8.52
C LYS A 122 -9.74 3.91 8.99
N VAL A 123 -9.67 3.26 10.14
CA VAL A 123 -8.41 2.74 10.70
C VAL A 123 -8.43 1.22 10.64
N LEU A 124 -7.38 0.61 10.08
CA LEU A 124 -7.25 -0.84 9.97
C LEU A 124 -6.08 -1.34 10.82
N GLY A 125 -6.27 -2.52 11.42
CA GLY A 125 -5.19 -3.26 12.05
C GLY A 125 -4.42 -4.10 11.03
N TYR A 126 -3.10 -4.06 11.08
CA TYR A 126 -2.21 -4.88 10.24
C TYR A 126 -2.08 -6.29 10.78
N VAL A 127 -2.16 -7.30 9.93
CA VAL A 127 -1.90 -8.71 10.29
C VAL A 127 -1.10 -9.40 9.18
N HIS A 128 0.07 -9.94 9.53
CA HIS A 128 0.92 -10.70 8.62
C HIS A 128 0.35 -12.10 8.37
N THR A 129 0.38 -12.61 7.11
CA THR A 129 -0.20 -13.91 6.75
C THR A 129 0.76 -14.92 6.13
N ASP A 130 2.00 -14.52 5.83
CA ASP A 130 3.02 -15.39 5.22
C ASP A 130 2.50 -16.16 3.99
N HIS A 131 1.92 -15.44 3.03
CA HIS A 131 1.32 -16.00 1.81
C HIS A 131 0.26 -17.10 2.06
N GLY A 132 -0.39 -17.07 3.23
CA GLY A 132 -1.34 -18.09 3.65
C GLY A 132 -0.71 -19.34 4.28
N ASN A 133 0.61 -19.32 4.53
CA ASN A 133 1.32 -20.42 5.20
C ASN A 133 1.25 -20.32 6.73
N ARG A 134 0.96 -19.14 7.26
CA ARG A 134 0.78 -18.95 8.70
C ARG A 134 -0.46 -19.69 9.17
N ASP A 135 -0.35 -20.37 10.31
CA ASP A 135 -1.48 -21.12 10.91
C ASP A 135 -2.71 -20.22 11.09
N LEU A 136 -3.87 -20.72 10.69
CA LEU A 136 -5.12 -19.97 10.68
C LEU A 136 -5.52 -19.49 12.10
N ALA A 137 -5.31 -20.31 13.12
CA ALA A 137 -5.61 -19.91 14.49
C ALA A 137 -4.66 -18.82 15.00
N ALA A 138 -3.39 -18.87 14.58
CA ALA A 138 -2.41 -17.82 14.89
C ALA A 138 -2.77 -16.49 14.20
N VAL A 139 -3.23 -16.52 12.94
CA VAL A 139 -3.70 -15.32 12.24
C VAL A 139 -4.94 -14.75 12.92
N LYS A 140 -5.91 -15.61 13.30
CA LYS A 140 -7.10 -15.18 14.04
C LYS A 140 -6.75 -14.58 15.42
N ALA A 141 -5.76 -15.12 16.12
CA ALA A 141 -5.27 -14.54 17.37
C ALA A 141 -4.68 -13.14 17.17
N SER A 142 -3.97 -12.90 16.06
CA SER A 142 -3.49 -11.56 15.71
C SER A 142 -4.64 -10.59 15.39
N VAL A 143 -5.70 -11.05 14.74
CA VAL A 143 -6.95 -10.28 14.55
C VAL A 143 -7.57 -9.92 15.89
N ASP A 144 -7.61 -10.85 16.82
CA ASP A 144 -8.20 -10.65 18.15
C ASP A 144 -7.45 -9.60 18.98
N ASN A 145 -6.14 -9.38 18.75
CA ASN A 145 -5.41 -8.28 19.39
C ASN A 145 -6.05 -6.91 19.14
N TYR A 146 -6.73 -6.72 17.99
CA TYR A 146 -7.43 -5.49 17.65
C TYR A 146 -8.90 -5.49 18.07
N LEU A 147 -9.57 -6.64 17.91
CA LEU A 147 -11.02 -6.74 18.05
C LEU A 147 -11.47 -7.19 19.44
N LYS A 148 -10.61 -7.93 20.14
CA LYS A 148 -10.85 -8.48 21.49
C LYS A 148 -9.59 -8.29 22.35
N PRO A 149 -9.19 -7.05 22.66
CA PRO A 149 -7.93 -6.82 23.37
C PRO A 149 -7.90 -7.54 24.72
N ALA A 150 -6.75 -8.15 25.03
CA ALA A 150 -6.56 -9.01 26.22
C ALA A 150 -6.73 -8.27 27.56
N ASP A 151 -6.56 -6.94 27.56
CA ASP A 151 -6.81 -6.08 28.73
C ASP A 151 -8.31 -5.80 28.97
N GLY A 152 -9.19 -6.44 28.19
CA GLY A 152 -10.63 -6.26 28.24
C GLY A 152 -11.11 -5.01 27.51
N GLY A 153 -10.21 -4.11 27.09
CA GLY A 153 -10.56 -2.88 26.37
C GLY A 153 -11.62 -2.03 27.11
N ASP A 154 -12.31 -1.22 26.34
CA ASP A 154 -13.46 -0.43 26.81
C ASP A 154 -14.80 -0.92 26.18
N GLY A 155 -14.79 -2.09 25.59
CA GLY A 155 -15.96 -2.70 24.94
C GLY A 155 -16.33 -2.09 23.58
N ARG A 156 -15.43 -1.26 23.00
CA ARG A 156 -15.65 -0.62 21.69
C ARG A 156 -14.63 -1.08 20.67
N LEU A 157 -15.00 -1.02 19.40
CA LEU A 157 -14.06 -1.15 18.28
C LEU A 157 -13.32 0.17 18.05
N HIS A 158 -11.98 0.11 18.05
CA HIS A 158 -11.10 1.22 17.72
C HIS A 158 -10.56 1.14 16.30
N VAL A 159 -10.79 0.03 15.62
CA VAL A 159 -10.47 -0.17 14.19
C VAL A 159 -11.75 -0.42 13.41
N ASP A 160 -11.68 -0.17 12.10
CA ASP A 160 -12.77 -0.32 11.15
C ASP A 160 -12.59 -1.53 10.24
N GLY A 161 -11.65 -2.40 10.59
CA GLY A 161 -11.34 -3.62 9.87
C GLY A 161 -9.88 -4.04 9.98
N ILE A 162 -9.49 -4.96 9.10
CA ILE A 162 -8.16 -5.59 9.11
C ILE A 162 -7.51 -5.49 7.72
N PHE A 163 -6.21 -5.20 7.75
CA PHE A 163 -5.32 -5.25 6.60
C PHE A 163 -4.43 -6.49 6.71
N PHE A 164 -4.73 -7.50 5.92
CA PHE A 164 -3.89 -8.69 5.80
C PHE A 164 -2.75 -8.42 4.85
N ASP A 165 -1.52 -8.59 5.32
CA ASP A 165 -0.31 -8.37 4.55
C ASP A 165 0.40 -9.67 4.18
N VAL A 166 1.27 -9.59 3.15
CA VAL A 166 1.96 -10.75 2.58
C VAL A 166 0.94 -11.83 2.20
N VAL A 167 -0.07 -11.42 1.46
CA VAL A 167 -1.13 -12.30 0.93
C VAL A 167 -0.62 -13.03 -0.30
N SER A 168 -0.97 -14.31 -0.47
CA SER A 168 -0.70 -15.02 -1.70
C SER A 168 -1.50 -14.43 -2.85
N ARG A 169 -0.85 -14.25 -4.01
CA ARG A 169 -1.53 -13.85 -5.25
C ARG A 169 -2.27 -15.02 -5.93
N ASP A 170 -1.93 -16.25 -5.59
CA ASP A 170 -2.39 -17.47 -6.25
C ASP A 170 -3.48 -18.17 -5.43
N CYS A 171 -4.39 -18.81 -6.14
CA CYS A 171 -5.56 -19.49 -5.55
C CYS A 171 -5.19 -20.70 -4.68
N GLY A 172 -4.00 -21.27 -4.88
CA GLY A 172 -3.59 -22.53 -4.29
C GLY A 172 -4.28 -23.77 -4.92
N PRO A 173 -3.82 -24.98 -4.58
CA PRO A 173 -4.43 -26.20 -5.08
C PRO A 173 -5.91 -26.28 -4.71
N GLY A 174 -6.77 -26.48 -5.70
CA GLY A 174 -8.23 -26.55 -5.49
C GLY A 174 -8.83 -25.31 -4.83
N ASN A 175 -8.21 -24.15 -5.01
CA ASN A 175 -8.56 -22.87 -4.38
C ASN A 175 -8.36 -22.80 -2.86
N ALA A 176 -7.54 -23.67 -2.28
CA ALA A 176 -7.35 -23.73 -0.83
C ALA A 176 -6.83 -22.41 -0.23
N THR A 177 -5.96 -21.70 -0.95
CA THR A 177 -5.44 -20.39 -0.49
C THR A 177 -6.52 -19.32 -0.53
N ARG A 178 -7.33 -19.27 -1.61
CA ARG A 178 -8.50 -18.38 -1.66
C ARG A 178 -9.44 -18.65 -0.49
N ASP A 179 -9.76 -19.91 -0.23
CA ASP A 179 -10.72 -20.30 0.81
C ASP A 179 -10.19 -19.99 2.23
N HIS A 180 -8.87 -20.06 2.43
CA HIS A 180 -8.19 -19.57 3.65
C HIS A 180 -8.48 -18.08 3.89
N TYR A 181 -8.31 -17.21 2.87
CA TYR A 181 -8.60 -15.79 3.01
C TYR A 181 -10.10 -15.48 3.10
N ALA A 182 -10.96 -16.28 2.48
CA ALA A 182 -12.41 -16.17 2.66
C ALA A 182 -12.83 -16.49 4.11
N GLU A 183 -12.18 -17.47 4.74
CA GLU A 183 -12.37 -17.78 6.15
C GLU A 183 -11.91 -16.64 7.07
N LEU A 184 -10.74 -16.04 6.80
CA LEU A 184 -10.24 -14.89 7.55
C LEU A 184 -11.18 -13.68 7.41
N ARG A 185 -11.68 -13.39 6.21
CA ARG A 185 -12.64 -12.31 5.99
C ARG A 185 -13.90 -12.54 6.83
N ARG A 186 -14.49 -13.72 6.75
CA ARG A 186 -15.67 -14.06 7.53
C ARG A 186 -15.42 -13.92 9.04
N TYR A 187 -14.27 -14.40 9.51
CA TYR A 187 -13.90 -14.28 10.92
C TYR A 187 -13.84 -12.82 11.39
N VAL A 188 -13.26 -11.93 10.60
CA VAL A 188 -13.22 -10.49 10.91
C VAL A 188 -14.64 -9.94 11.00
N GLN A 189 -15.47 -10.20 10.00
CA GLN A 189 -16.84 -9.68 9.92
C GLN A 189 -17.72 -10.19 11.06
N ASP A 190 -17.72 -11.49 11.30
CA ASP A 190 -18.50 -12.10 12.40
C ASP A 190 -18.06 -11.57 13.77
N THR A 191 -16.75 -11.36 13.95
CA THR A 191 -16.22 -10.83 15.21
C THR A 191 -16.59 -9.36 15.39
N MET A 192 -16.47 -8.55 14.35
CA MET A 192 -16.82 -7.13 14.42
C MET A 192 -18.32 -6.93 14.65
N GLU A 193 -19.15 -7.69 13.94
CA GLU A 193 -20.61 -7.67 14.12
C GLU A 193 -21.01 -8.09 15.55
N ALA A 194 -20.32 -9.06 16.14
CA ALA A 194 -20.58 -9.49 17.51
C ALA A 194 -20.21 -8.42 18.55
N VAL A 195 -19.16 -7.64 18.32
CA VAL A 195 -18.72 -6.56 19.23
C VAL A 195 -19.52 -5.28 19.03
N ALA A 196 -19.79 -4.89 17.78
CA ALA A 196 -20.47 -3.65 17.44
C ALA A 196 -21.32 -3.84 16.18
N PRO A 197 -22.58 -4.31 16.34
CA PRO A 197 -23.48 -4.57 15.23
C PRO A 197 -23.63 -3.38 14.27
N GLY A 198 -23.47 -3.64 12.97
CA GLY A 198 -23.54 -2.64 11.91
C GLY A 198 -22.33 -1.70 11.80
N ALA A 199 -21.24 -1.97 12.54
CA ALA A 199 -19.99 -1.25 12.34
C ALA A 199 -19.35 -1.56 10.98
N ALA A 200 -18.45 -0.68 10.50
CA ALA A 200 -17.63 -0.96 9.33
C ALA A 200 -16.74 -2.19 9.63
N ASP A 201 -16.59 -3.06 8.64
CA ASP A 201 -15.88 -4.35 8.73
C ASP A 201 -14.93 -4.55 7.53
N LEU A 202 -14.24 -3.48 7.14
CA LEU A 202 -13.40 -3.42 5.95
C LEU A 202 -12.25 -4.44 6.01
N VAL A 203 -12.17 -5.31 5.02
CA VAL A 203 -11.07 -6.26 4.87
C VAL A 203 -10.24 -5.91 3.65
N VAL A 204 -8.94 -5.73 3.85
CA VAL A 204 -7.96 -5.46 2.79
C VAL A 204 -6.97 -6.61 2.73
N ASN A 205 -6.72 -7.13 1.53
CA ASN A 205 -5.67 -8.10 1.24
C ASN A 205 -4.53 -7.45 0.47
N ASN A 206 -3.30 -7.57 0.96
CA ASN A 206 -2.11 -7.06 0.29
C ASN A 206 -1.21 -8.18 -0.27
N PRO A 207 -1.37 -8.58 -1.53
CA PRO A 207 -0.39 -9.38 -2.28
C PRO A 207 0.75 -8.52 -2.88
N GLY A 208 0.67 -7.20 -2.85
CA GLY A 208 1.63 -6.26 -3.48
C GLY A 208 1.66 -6.31 -5.01
N THR A 209 0.85 -7.15 -5.62
CA THR A 209 0.81 -7.40 -7.08
C THR A 209 -0.59 -7.85 -7.50
N ALA A 210 -0.78 -8.06 -8.82
CA ALA A 210 -2.03 -8.61 -9.33
C ALA A 210 -2.33 -9.99 -8.76
N ILE A 211 -3.60 -10.25 -8.60
CA ILE A 211 -4.17 -11.48 -8.06
C ILE A 211 -4.72 -12.37 -9.17
N ALA A 212 -4.85 -13.65 -8.89
CA ALA A 212 -5.53 -14.60 -9.76
C ALA A 212 -7.05 -14.37 -9.77
N ASP A 213 -7.70 -14.75 -10.85
CA ASP A 213 -9.14 -14.52 -11.10
C ASP A 213 -10.05 -15.12 -10.02
N CYS A 214 -9.62 -16.21 -9.37
CA CYS A 214 -10.40 -16.87 -8.33
C CYS A 214 -10.78 -15.97 -7.15
N TYR A 215 -10.00 -14.93 -6.88
CA TYR A 215 -10.28 -13.96 -5.83
C TYR A 215 -11.42 -13.00 -6.18
N LEU A 216 -11.76 -12.93 -7.47
CA LEU A 216 -12.80 -12.04 -8.01
C LEU A 216 -14.03 -12.81 -8.50
N GLU A 217 -14.02 -14.13 -8.37
CA GLU A 217 -15.19 -14.96 -8.72
C GLU A 217 -16.38 -14.57 -7.85
N PRO A 218 -17.58 -14.39 -8.45
CA PRO A 218 -18.80 -14.11 -7.71
C PRO A 218 -19.05 -15.15 -6.61
N GLY A 219 -19.38 -14.69 -5.41
CA GLY A 219 -19.63 -15.55 -4.24
C GLY A 219 -18.40 -16.06 -3.51
N HIS A 220 -17.17 -15.73 -3.98
CA HIS A 220 -15.91 -16.14 -3.36
C HIS A 220 -15.09 -14.97 -2.85
N ARG A 221 -15.75 -13.92 -2.39
CA ARG A 221 -15.10 -12.69 -1.93
C ARG A 221 -14.21 -12.93 -0.72
N THR A 222 -12.94 -12.54 -0.83
CA THR A 222 -11.92 -12.66 0.23
C THR A 222 -11.51 -11.33 0.84
N ALA A 223 -11.80 -10.21 0.17
CA ALA A 223 -11.51 -8.86 0.63
C ALA A 223 -12.45 -7.84 -0.02
N ASP A 224 -12.51 -6.65 0.55
CA ASP A 224 -13.21 -5.49 -0.01
C ASP A 224 -12.25 -4.67 -0.88
N VAL A 225 -10.95 -4.75 -0.57
CA VAL A 225 -9.87 -4.06 -1.29
C VAL A 225 -8.69 -5.00 -1.45
N PHE A 226 -8.06 -4.96 -2.63
CA PHE A 226 -6.76 -5.60 -2.87
C PHE A 226 -5.70 -4.57 -3.19
N VAL A 227 -4.52 -4.69 -2.55
CA VAL A 227 -3.32 -3.95 -2.96
C VAL A 227 -2.71 -4.67 -4.16
N THR A 228 -3.02 -4.21 -5.36
CA THR A 228 -2.60 -4.87 -6.61
C THR A 228 -1.32 -4.29 -7.21
N PHE A 229 -0.73 -3.30 -6.57
CA PHE A 229 0.60 -2.78 -6.88
C PHE A 229 1.29 -2.26 -5.62
N GLU A 230 2.53 -2.70 -5.38
CA GLU A 230 3.43 -2.19 -4.35
C GLU A 230 4.86 -2.26 -4.85
N ASP A 231 5.39 -1.15 -5.40
CA ASP A 231 6.74 -1.06 -5.95
C ASP A 231 7.17 0.41 -6.14
N THR A 232 8.34 0.62 -6.73
CA THR A 232 8.95 1.90 -7.04
C THR A 232 8.15 2.73 -8.04
N TYR A 233 8.33 4.04 -7.97
CA TYR A 233 7.84 4.97 -9.00
C TYR A 233 8.38 4.63 -10.40
N ALA A 234 9.63 4.19 -10.50
CA ALA A 234 10.21 3.81 -11.79
C ALA A 234 9.48 2.63 -12.44
N ALA A 235 9.14 1.61 -11.66
CA ALA A 235 8.31 0.48 -12.13
C ALA A 235 6.89 0.97 -12.51
N TYR A 236 6.29 1.81 -11.68
CA TYR A 236 4.93 2.32 -11.88
C TYR A 236 4.79 3.18 -13.13
N ALA A 237 5.71 4.13 -13.34
CA ALA A 237 5.73 5.04 -14.47
C ALA A 237 6.27 4.40 -15.76
N GLY A 238 7.22 3.49 -15.64
CA GLY A 238 7.87 2.82 -16.77
C GLY A 238 7.03 1.77 -17.49
N GLY A 239 5.88 1.42 -16.94
CA GLY A 239 5.00 0.39 -17.52
C GLY A 239 5.53 -1.04 -17.41
N GLY A 240 6.68 -1.25 -16.78
CA GLY A 240 7.28 -2.58 -16.61
C GLY A 240 6.41 -3.56 -15.82
N TRP A 241 5.61 -3.06 -14.91
CA TRP A 241 4.66 -3.83 -14.13
C TRP A 241 3.45 -4.33 -14.96
N LEU A 242 3.16 -3.70 -16.12
CA LEU A 242 2.08 -4.13 -17.01
C LEU A 242 2.39 -5.46 -17.70
N GLY A 243 3.64 -5.71 -18.01
CA GLY A 243 4.06 -6.90 -18.77
C GLY A 243 3.95 -8.21 -18.01
N GLY A 244 4.01 -8.16 -16.67
CA GLY A 244 3.91 -9.36 -15.81
C GLY A 244 2.60 -9.48 -15.06
N ASN A 245 1.70 -8.52 -15.24
CA ASN A 245 0.50 -8.40 -14.44
C ASN A 245 -0.73 -8.30 -15.34
N VAL A 246 -1.39 -9.42 -15.55
CA VAL A 246 -2.54 -9.55 -16.44
C VAL A 246 -3.65 -8.56 -16.10
N PHE A 247 -3.83 -8.25 -14.83
CA PHE A 247 -4.88 -7.37 -14.37
C PHE A 247 -4.62 -5.91 -14.67
N ASN A 248 -3.37 -5.52 -14.75
CA ASN A 248 -3.04 -4.16 -15.12
C ASN A 248 -3.09 -3.94 -16.62
N ALA A 249 -2.84 -4.98 -17.39
CA ALA A 249 -3.10 -4.99 -18.83
C ALA A 249 -4.60 -5.09 -19.11
N LEU A 250 -5.34 -5.67 -18.20
CA LEU A 250 -6.78 -5.59 -18.20
C LEU A 250 -7.14 -4.21 -17.66
N THR A 251 -7.18 -3.30 -18.54
CA THR A 251 -8.03 -2.14 -18.41
C THR A 251 -9.41 -2.43 -17.78
N GLY A 252 -9.73 -3.65 -17.46
CA GLY A 252 -10.91 -4.11 -16.80
C GLY A 252 -10.84 -4.20 -15.28
N TYR A 253 -9.68 -4.04 -14.66
CA TYR A 253 -9.59 -3.83 -13.22
C TYR A 253 -9.99 -2.41 -12.89
N ARG A 254 -11.20 -2.14 -13.16
CA ARG A 254 -11.88 -0.92 -12.75
C ARG A 254 -12.58 -1.25 -11.46
N SER A 255 -12.58 -0.31 -10.56
CA SER A 255 -13.31 -0.35 -9.32
C SER A 255 -14.58 -1.19 -9.46
N GLY A 256 -14.48 -2.44 -9.18
CA GLY A 256 -15.52 -3.35 -8.78
C GLY A 256 -16.66 -3.69 -9.69
N ALA A 257 -17.08 -2.87 -10.61
CA ALA A 257 -18.41 -3.04 -11.21
C ALA A 257 -18.49 -4.08 -12.33
N GLU A 258 -17.40 -4.36 -13.03
CA GLU A 258 -17.46 -5.27 -14.20
C GLU A 258 -16.99 -6.70 -13.90
N LEU A 259 -16.11 -6.87 -12.90
CA LEU A 259 -15.57 -8.19 -12.53
C LEU A 259 -16.13 -8.71 -11.22
N ASP A 260 -16.44 -7.82 -10.29
CA ASP A 260 -17.12 -8.13 -9.05
C ASP A 260 -18.22 -7.09 -8.79
N PRO A 261 -19.47 -7.39 -9.12
CA PRO A 261 -20.61 -6.51 -8.85
C PRO A 261 -20.81 -6.21 -7.36
N SER A 262 -20.10 -6.90 -6.45
CA SER A 262 -20.10 -6.63 -5.02
C SER A 262 -19.28 -5.40 -4.60
N GLY A 263 -18.51 -4.78 -5.51
CA GLY A 263 -17.81 -3.53 -5.27
C GLY A 263 -16.39 -3.67 -4.72
N THR A 264 -15.65 -4.70 -5.11
CA THR A 264 -14.20 -4.81 -4.81
C THR A 264 -13.44 -3.62 -5.38
N ALA A 265 -12.55 -3.02 -4.58
CA ALA A 265 -11.70 -1.92 -4.98
C ALA A 265 -10.23 -2.34 -5.02
N PHE A 266 -9.40 -1.53 -5.69
CA PHE A 266 -7.97 -1.75 -5.81
C PHE A 266 -7.19 -0.60 -5.20
N TRP A 267 -6.04 -0.93 -4.62
CA TRP A 267 -5.16 0.03 -3.97
C TRP A 267 -3.75 -0.11 -4.56
N HIS A 268 -3.14 1.02 -4.95
CA HIS A 268 -1.77 1.09 -5.45
C HIS A 268 -0.88 1.83 -4.44
N LEU A 269 0.22 1.19 -4.05
CA LEU A 269 1.26 1.69 -3.18
C LEU A 269 2.52 1.96 -4.00
N VAL A 270 2.99 3.21 -4.03
CA VAL A 270 4.13 3.61 -4.86
C VAL A 270 5.15 4.35 -4.01
N HIS A 271 6.36 3.79 -3.93
CA HIS A 271 7.48 4.39 -3.21
C HIS A 271 8.57 4.92 -4.15
N ASP A 272 9.64 5.50 -3.60
CA ASP A 272 10.70 6.17 -4.38
C ASP A 272 10.19 7.27 -5.33
N VAL A 273 9.08 7.89 -4.99
CA VAL A 273 8.49 8.98 -5.78
C VAL A 273 9.34 10.25 -5.55
N PRO A 274 9.95 10.85 -6.59
CA PRO A 274 10.99 11.84 -6.39
C PRO A 274 10.50 13.19 -5.85
N ASP A 275 9.32 13.63 -6.27
CA ASP A 275 8.79 14.96 -5.97
C ASP A 275 7.26 15.06 -6.08
N VAL A 276 6.73 16.24 -5.82
CA VAL A 276 5.27 16.52 -5.87
C VAL A 276 4.70 16.37 -7.29
N ALA A 277 5.47 16.64 -8.34
CA ALA A 277 4.99 16.49 -9.73
C ALA A 277 4.83 15.00 -10.06
N ALA A 278 5.81 14.19 -9.69
CA ALA A 278 5.74 12.73 -9.82
C ALA A 278 4.63 12.14 -8.94
N MET A 279 4.43 12.62 -7.72
CA MET A 279 3.30 12.23 -6.86
C MET A 279 1.96 12.48 -7.56
N ARG A 280 1.76 13.65 -8.15
CA ARG A 280 0.53 13.96 -8.89
C ARG A 280 0.35 13.05 -10.11
N THR A 281 1.45 12.77 -10.84
CA THR A 281 1.44 11.82 -11.96
C THR A 281 1.05 10.42 -11.47
N THR A 282 1.63 9.94 -10.37
CA THR A 282 1.30 8.66 -9.75
C THR A 282 -0.20 8.56 -9.43
N LEU A 283 -0.75 9.55 -8.74
CA LEU A 283 -2.16 9.54 -8.35
C LEU A 283 -3.10 9.59 -9.55
N ARG A 284 -2.78 10.42 -10.56
CA ARG A 284 -3.56 10.45 -11.81
C ARG A 284 -3.52 9.10 -12.52
N THR A 285 -2.34 8.50 -12.63
CA THR A 285 -2.18 7.20 -13.27
C THR A 285 -2.95 6.10 -12.49
N ALA A 286 -2.93 6.14 -11.16
CA ALA A 286 -3.73 5.21 -10.34
C ALA A 286 -5.23 5.36 -10.64
N PHE A 287 -5.73 6.60 -10.71
CA PHE A 287 -7.11 6.88 -11.06
C PHE A 287 -7.45 6.38 -12.48
N GLU A 288 -6.62 6.67 -13.46
CA GLU A 288 -6.80 6.23 -14.85
C GLU A 288 -6.75 4.70 -14.99
N ARG A 289 -6.02 4.01 -14.11
CA ARG A 289 -5.96 2.56 -14.01
C ARG A 289 -7.12 1.94 -13.21
N GLY A 290 -8.04 2.75 -12.72
CA GLY A 290 -9.23 2.30 -12.00
C GLY A 290 -8.98 1.93 -10.54
N ALA A 291 -7.86 2.33 -9.95
CA ALA A 291 -7.65 2.17 -8.51
C ALA A 291 -8.64 3.06 -7.73
N GLY A 292 -9.26 2.50 -6.69
CA GLY A 292 -10.07 3.27 -5.75
C GLY A 292 -9.23 3.96 -4.69
N TYR A 293 -8.05 3.39 -4.38
CA TYR A 293 -7.11 3.91 -3.39
C TYR A 293 -5.70 3.98 -3.95
N ALA A 294 -4.94 4.99 -3.52
CA ALA A 294 -3.52 5.08 -3.80
C ALA A 294 -2.75 5.73 -2.64
N TYR A 295 -1.45 5.49 -2.59
CA TYR A 295 -0.52 6.22 -1.76
C TYR A 295 0.81 6.35 -2.48
N ALA A 296 1.36 7.56 -2.50
CA ALA A 296 2.66 7.88 -3.07
C ALA A 296 3.59 8.40 -1.96
N THR A 297 4.80 7.85 -1.86
CA THR A 297 5.79 8.32 -0.89
C THR A 297 7.17 8.49 -1.50
N SER A 298 7.92 9.48 -0.99
CA SER A 298 9.34 9.69 -1.33
C SER A 298 10.27 8.77 -0.55
N THR A 299 9.75 8.02 0.41
CA THR A 299 10.53 7.06 1.20
C THR A 299 10.90 5.84 0.39
N ARG A 300 11.90 5.09 0.85
CA ARG A 300 12.56 4.01 0.11
C ARG A 300 12.64 2.73 0.92
N MET A 301 12.91 1.63 0.22
CA MET A 301 13.25 0.38 0.90
C MET A 301 14.38 0.60 1.94
N PRO A 302 14.46 -0.19 3.03
CA PRO A 302 13.75 -1.46 3.24
C PRO A 302 12.31 -1.36 3.78
N ASN A 303 11.86 -0.20 4.25
CA ASN A 303 10.47 -0.01 4.70
C ASN A 303 10.00 1.40 4.30
N PRO A 304 9.34 1.54 3.15
CA PRO A 304 8.91 2.84 2.66
C PRO A 304 7.69 3.41 3.43
N TRP A 305 7.13 2.66 4.34
CA TRP A 305 5.90 3.01 5.08
C TRP A 305 6.17 3.49 6.51
N ASN A 306 7.43 3.67 6.89
CA ASN A 306 7.84 4.06 8.24
C ASN A 306 8.26 5.52 8.39
N ALA A 307 8.03 6.34 7.37
CA ALA A 307 8.31 7.76 7.40
C ALA A 307 7.32 8.55 6.54
N GLN A 308 7.15 9.81 6.91
CA GLN A 308 6.31 10.75 6.18
C GLN A 308 6.94 11.09 4.82
N PRO A 309 6.15 11.21 3.73
CA PRO A 309 6.66 11.69 2.46
C PRO A 309 7.18 13.14 2.57
N SER A 310 8.18 13.49 1.76
CA SER A 310 8.84 14.80 1.80
C SER A 310 7.88 15.99 1.60
N TRP A 311 6.75 15.77 0.93
CA TRP A 311 5.69 16.76 0.70
C TRP A 311 4.56 16.69 1.73
N LYS A 312 4.65 15.85 2.76
CA LYS A 312 3.60 15.57 3.74
C LYS A 312 2.34 14.94 3.10
N TYR A 313 1.19 14.97 3.80
CA TYR A 313 -0.02 14.26 3.33
C TYR A 313 -0.98 15.16 2.55
N ARG A 314 -1.17 16.40 2.99
CA ARG A 314 -2.16 17.31 2.40
C ARG A 314 -2.01 17.50 0.88
N PRO A 315 -0.82 17.62 0.28
CA PRO A 315 -0.68 17.74 -1.17
C PRO A 315 -1.30 16.58 -1.95
N GLN A 316 -1.20 15.35 -1.44
CA GLN A 316 -1.79 14.20 -2.12
C GLN A 316 -3.28 14.02 -1.80
N THR A 317 -3.73 14.20 -0.56
CA THR A 317 -5.16 14.12 -0.23
C THR A 317 -5.97 15.22 -0.95
N ALA A 318 -5.45 16.45 -1.00
CA ALA A 318 -6.07 17.55 -1.73
C ALA A 318 -6.04 17.34 -3.25
N TYR A 319 -4.99 16.73 -3.81
CA TYR A 319 -4.94 16.43 -5.25
C TYR A 319 -5.90 15.32 -5.63
N ALA A 320 -5.90 14.22 -4.88
CA ALA A 320 -6.79 13.08 -5.11
C ALA A 320 -8.27 13.47 -5.04
N SER A 321 -8.64 14.41 -4.15
CA SER A 321 -10.02 14.89 -4.03
C SER A 321 -10.55 15.59 -5.30
N GLY A 322 -9.68 15.99 -6.20
CA GLY A 322 -10.04 16.56 -7.50
C GLY A 322 -10.07 15.55 -8.65
N LEU A 323 -9.77 14.27 -8.39
CA LEU A 323 -9.84 13.18 -9.35
C LEU A 323 -11.16 12.41 -9.16
N GLY A 324 -12.06 12.50 -10.15
CA GLY A 324 -13.35 11.81 -10.06
C GLY A 324 -14.38 12.34 -11.03
#